data_b0248614219d376ee5e2ed09e21022a9
#
_entry.id   b0248614219d376ee5e2ed09e21022a9
#
_cell.length_a   1.000
_cell.length_b   1.000
_cell.length_c   1.000
_cell.angle_alpha   90.00
_cell.angle_beta   90.00
_cell.angle_gamma   90.00
#
_symmetry.space_group_name_H-M   'P 1'
#
loop_
_entity.id
_entity.type
_entity.pdbx_description
1 polymer ?
#
loop_
_entity_poly.entity_id
_entity_poly.type
_entity_poly.pdbx_seq_one_letter_code
_entity_poly.pdbx_strand_id
1 'polypeptide(L)'
;MMGGYIQYLLITMLIGPSLWFLGIPIAFMVIFVLGVVIQRYLLHPMFVGESERMDEYATIVTITLMILFRNLAIILGGPYQYSVPDYFPPTDLGPLPISGNRFMALIGTALILGILYYVMKKTWPGRALLGMSQNRIGIQTAGINVRRLDEVAFGIGVGLAAAAEALLAPVFLVWAESGSVPTMKGRSKTKWTCEA
;
A
#
# COMPACT_ATOMS: atom_id res chain seq x y z
N MET A 1 1.03 -2.51 -5.83
CA MET A 1 1.39 -3.67 -6.68
C MET A 1 1.57 -4.95 -5.86
N MET A 2 2.54 -5.04 -4.96
CA MET A 2 2.80 -6.27 -4.19
C MET A 2 1.64 -6.69 -3.27
N GLY A 3 0.89 -5.73 -2.71
CA GLY A 3 -0.28 -6.04 -1.87
C GLY A 3 -1.36 -6.80 -2.60
N GLY A 4 -1.68 -6.41 -3.84
CA GLY A 4 -2.67 -7.09 -4.68
C GLY A 4 -2.22 -8.50 -5.08
N TYR A 5 -0.94 -8.70 -5.43
CA TYR A 5 -0.41 -10.03 -5.72
C TYR A 5 -0.43 -10.95 -4.50
N ILE A 6 -0.06 -10.45 -3.33
CA ILE A 6 -0.13 -11.21 -2.07
C ILE A 6 -1.59 -11.61 -1.78
N GLN A 7 -2.52 -10.68 -1.94
CA GLN A 7 -3.94 -10.95 -1.76
C GLN A 7 -4.43 -12.04 -2.74
N TYR A 8 -4.07 -11.93 -4.02
CA TYR A 8 -4.42 -12.92 -5.03
C TYR A 8 -3.86 -14.31 -4.67
N LEU A 9 -2.57 -14.41 -4.31
CA LEU A 9 -1.95 -15.67 -3.94
C LEU A 9 -2.58 -16.29 -2.68
N LEU A 10 -2.88 -15.47 -1.68
CA LEU A 10 -3.50 -15.93 -0.45
C LEU A 10 -4.90 -16.51 -0.71
N ILE A 11 -5.72 -15.84 -1.51
CA ILE A 11 -7.07 -16.30 -1.84
C ILE A 11 -7.02 -17.56 -2.68
N THR A 12 -6.12 -17.61 -3.68
CA THR A 12 -6.08 -18.72 -4.64
C THR A 12 -5.43 -19.97 -4.06
N MET A 13 -4.39 -19.82 -3.21
CA MET A 13 -3.57 -20.93 -2.74
C MET A 13 -3.88 -21.40 -1.31
N LEU A 14 -4.26 -20.50 -0.37
CA LEU A 14 -4.33 -20.83 1.04
C LEU A 14 -5.73 -20.75 1.65
N ILE A 15 -6.50 -19.73 1.34
CA ILE A 15 -7.62 -19.33 2.22
C ILE A 15 -8.98 -19.58 1.56
N GLY A 16 -9.03 -19.63 0.23
CA GLY A 16 -10.28 -19.69 -0.50
C GLY A 16 -11.12 -18.39 -0.37
N PRO A 17 -12.24 -18.28 -1.10
CA PRO A 17 -13.03 -17.05 -1.14
C PRO A 17 -13.78 -16.70 0.15
N SER A 18 -13.91 -17.64 1.13
CA SER A 18 -14.67 -17.41 2.35
C SER A 18 -13.98 -16.51 3.37
N LEU A 19 -12.65 -16.47 3.39
CA LEU A 19 -11.87 -15.78 4.42
C LEU A 19 -11.02 -14.64 3.81
N TRP A 20 -11.50 -14.03 2.73
CA TRP A 20 -10.83 -12.96 2.01
C TRP A 20 -10.38 -11.78 2.89
N PHE A 21 -11.14 -11.48 3.96
CA PHE A 21 -10.83 -10.38 4.88
C PHE A 21 -9.55 -10.62 5.71
N LEU A 22 -9.11 -11.88 5.88
CA LEU A 22 -7.83 -12.20 6.53
C LEU A 22 -6.63 -11.91 5.63
N GLY A 23 -6.82 -11.90 4.33
CA GLY A 23 -5.76 -11.55 3.37
C GLY A 23 -5.27 -10.11 3.53
N ILE A 24 -6.14 -9.18 3.91
CA ILE A 24 -5.79 -7.76 4.09
C ILE A 24 -4.76 -7.55 5.21
N PRO A 25 -4.98 -8.02 6.46
CA PRO A 25 -3.99 -7.87 7.52
C PRO A 25 -2.71 -8.68 7.27
N ILE A 26 -2.80 -9.82 6.58
CA ILE A 26 -1.61 -10.60 6.21
C ILE A 26 -0.78 -9.83 5.17
N ALA A 27 -1.40 -9.29 4.12
CA ALA A 27 -0.72 -8.46 3.14
C ALA A 27 -0.08 -7.23 3.80
N PHE A 28 -0.80 -6.57 4.72
CA PHE A 28 -0.25 -5.47 5.52
C PHE A 28 0.99 -5.90 6.29
N MET A 29 0.94 -7.02 7.03
CA MET A 29 2.06 -7.49 7.86
C MET A 29 3.28 -7.88 7.04
N VAL A 30 3.09 -8.61 5.95
CA VAL A 30 4.20 -9.03 5.07
C VAL A 30 4.91 -7.81 4.50
N ILE A 31 4.15 -6.87 3.96
CA ILE A 31 4.71 -5.66 3.35
C ILE A 31 5.24 -4.68 4.41
N PHE A 32 4.63 -4.62 5.59
CA PHE A 32 5.17 -3.86 6.72
C PHE A 32 6.58 -4.33 7.11
N VAL A 33 6.76 -5.64 7.30
CA VAL A 33 8.08 -6.21 7.64
C VAL A 33 9.08 -5.93 6.52
N LEU A 34 8.68 -6.10 5.27
CA LEU A 34 9.53 -5.82 4.11
C LEU A 34 9.90 -4.33 4.05
N GLY A 35 8.97 -3.42 4.34
CA GLY A 35 9.21 -1.98 4.45
C GLY A 35 10.22 -1.65 5.53
N VAL A 36 10.08 -2.23 6.73
CA VAL A 36 11.05 -2.03 7.83
C VAL A 36 12.45 -2.51 7.44
N VAL A 37 12.55 -3.66 6.76
CA VAL A 37 13.83 -4.18 6.26
C VAL A 37 14.46 -3.23 5.24
N ILE A 38 13.68 -2.75 4.27
CA ILE A 38 14.16 -1.80 3.26
C ILE A 38 14.63 -0.51 3.91
N GLN A 39 13.85 0.04 4.84
CA GLN A 39 14.21 1.26 5.56
C GLN A 39 15.52 1.07 6.32
N ARG A 40 15.67 -0.05 7.00
CA ARG A 40 16.83 -0.33 7.83
C ARG A 40 18.13 -0.53 7.05
N TYR A 41 18.06 -1.25 5.94
CA TYR A 41 19.26 -1.64 5.18
C TYR A 41 19.55 -0.73 4.00
N LEU A 42 18.54 -0.13 3.39
CA LEU A 42 18.70 0.65 2.16
C LEU A 42 18.64 2.17 2.40
N LEU A 43 17.65 2.63 3.18
CA LEU A 43 17.48 4.07 3.39
C LEU A 43 18.28 4.59 4.58
N HIS A 44 18.40 3.82 5.67
CA HIS A 44 19.08 4.28 6.86
C HIS A 44 20.58 4.63 6.65
N PRO A 45 21.40 3.82 5.94
CA PRO A 45 22.82 4.15 5.71
C PRO A 45 23.00 5.52 5.03
N MET A 46 21.99 5.98 4.29
CA MET A 46 22.02 7.25 3.59
C MET A 46 21.85 8.45 4.51
N PHE A 47 21.08 8.30 5.60
CA PHE A 47 20.88 9.35 6.59
C PHE A 47 22.06 9.53 7.55
N VAL A 48 23.01 8.60 7.55
CA VAL A 48 24.21 8.62 8.40
C VAL A 48 25.41 9.22 7.65
N GLY A 49 25.39 9.22 6.33
CA GLY A 49 26.44 9.84 5.49
C GLY A 49 26.31 11.37 5.49
N GLU A 50 27.44 12.07 5.56
CA GLU A 50 27.54 13.55 5.42
C GLU A 50 27.24 14.06 4.00
N SER A 51 26.30 13.46 3.28
CA SER A 51 26.02 13.93 1.93
C SER A 51 25.07 15.13 1.99
N GLU A 52 25.52 16.23 1.45
CA GLU A 52 24.83 17.52 1.30
C GLU A 52 23.50 17.42 0.51
N ARG A 53 23.20 16.24 -0.12
CA ARG A 53 22.08 16.01 -1.04
C ARG A 53 21.24 14.79 -0.68
N MET A 54 20.83 14.71 0.58
CA MET A 54 20.02 13.56 1.09
C MET A 54 18.72 13.35 0.32
N ASP A 55 18.04 14.42 -0.08
CA ASP A 55 16.73 14.34 -0.76
C ASP A 55 16.84 13.77 -2.19
N GLU A 56 17.89 14.12 -2.91
CA GLU A 56 18.13 13.59 -4.27
C GLU A 56 18.42 12.09 -4.22
N TYR A 57 19.18 11.66 -3.24
CA TYR A 57 19.56 10.26 -3.05
C TYR A 57 18.34 9.39 -2.67
N ALA A 58 17.52 9.87 -1.74
CA ALA A 58 16.27 9.19 -1.35
C ALA A 58 15.35 9.01 -2.57
N THR A 59 15.25 10.02 -3.42
CA THR A 59 14.45 9.99 -4.65
C THR A 59 14.96 8.93 -5.64
N ILE A 60 16.27 8.88 -5.88
CA ILE A 60 16.86 7.89 -6.78
C ILE A 60 16.62 6.47 -6.29
N VAL A 61 16.80 6.23 -4.98
CA VAL A 61 16.59 4.90 -4.41
C VAL A 61 15.13 4.48 -4.47
N THR A 62 14.19 5.38 -4.18
CA THR A 62 12.76 5.04 -4.24
C THR A 62 12.32 4.73 -5.67
N ILE A 63 12.82 5.46 -6.69
CA ILE A 63 12.56 5.16 -8.09
C ILE A 63 13.18 3.80 -8.48
N THR A 64 14.41 3.52 -8.06
CA THR A 64 15.06 2.23 -8.32
C THR A 64 14.28 1.07 -7.68
N LEU A 65 13.82 1.22 -6.43
CA LEU A 65 12.95 0.24 -5.77
C LEU A 65 11.63 0.04 -6.51
N MET A 66 11.02 1.11 -7.00
CA MET A 66 9.78 1.01 -7.79
C MET A 66 10.00 0.16 -9.04
N ILE A 67 11.10 0.40 -9.78
CA ILE A 67 11.45 -0.38 -10.98
C ILE A 67 11.75 -1.84 -10.62
N LEU A 68 12.49 -2.07 -9.53
CA LEU A 68 12.82 -3.40 -9.05
C LEU A 68 11.56 -4.21 -8.70
N PHE A 69 10.67 -3.63 -7.88
CA PHE A 69 9.43 -4.32 -7.50
C PHE A 69 8.47 -4.52 -8.66
N ARG A 70 8.44 -3.60 -9.62
CA ARG A 70 7.67 -3.77 -10.86
C ARG A 70 8.17 -4.99 -11.65
N ASN A 71 9.48 -5.06 -11.88
CA ASN A 71 10.06 -6.18 -12.62
C ASN A 71 9.92 -7.50 -11.85
N LEU A 72 10.10 -7.47 -10.53
CA LEU A 72 9.87 -8.63 -9.67
C LEU A 72 8.42 -9.15 -9.77
N ALA A 73 7.44 -8.24 -9.77
CA ALA A 73 6.03 -8.59 -9.94
C ALA A 73 5.77 -9.25 -11.31
N ILE A 74 6.40 -8.77 -12.38
CA ILE A 74 6.29 -9.36 -13.73
C ILE A 74 6.96 -10.76 -13.78
N ILE A 75 8.10 -10.94 -13.12
CA ILE A 75 8.81 -12.23 -13.09
C ILE A 75 8.01 -13.27 -12.30
N LEU A 76 7.44 -12.90 -11.15
CA LEU A 76 6.71 -13.81 -10.27
C LEU A 76 5.28 -14.07 -10.73
N GLY A 77 4.58 -13.04 -11.22
CA GLY A 77 3.18 -13.10 -11.62
C GLY A 77 2.96 -13.19 -13.13
N GLY A 78 3.99 -12.95 -13.96
CA GLY A 78 3.84 -12.85 -15.40
C GLY A 78 3.20 -11.53 -15.85
N PRO A 79 3.12 -11.30 -17.18
CA PRO A 79 2.54 -10.08 -17.76
C PRO A 79 1.00 -10.08 -17.80
N TYR A 80 0.37 -11.08 -17.17
CA TYR A 80 -1.08 -11.24 -17.18
C TYR A 80 -1.78 -10.39 -16.13
N GLN A 81 -3.02 -10.02 -16.45
CA GLN A 81 -3.91 -9.36 -15.51
C GLN A 81 -4.67 -10.43 -14.72
N TYR A 82 -4.58 -10.38 -13.40
CA TYR A 82 -5.28 -11.30 -12.53
C TYR A 82 -6.56 -10.66 -12.02
N SER A 83 -7.67 -11.38 -12.17
CA SER A 83 -8.95 -11.01 -11.57
C SER A 83 -9.13 -11.79 -10.29
N VAL A 84 -9.36 -11.08 -9.21
CA VAL A 84 -9.79 -11.71 -7.96
C VAL A 84 -11.29 -11.98 -8.08
N PRO A 85 -11.79 -13.17 -7.68
CA PRO A 85 -13.23 -13.45 -7.70
C PRO A 85 -14.03 -12.41 -6.93
N ASP A 86 -15.23 -12.08 -7.43
CA ASP A 86 -16.15 -11.21 -6.73
C ASP A 86 -16.58 -11.85 -5.40
N TYR A 87 -16.42 -11.13 -4.30
CA TYR A 87 -16.79 -11.64 -2.98
C TYR A 87 -18.28 -11.56 -2.71
N PHE A 88 -18.96 -10.61 -3.37
CA PHE A 88 -20.38 -10.41 -3.23
C PHE A 88 -21.04 -10.34 -4.61
N PRO A 89 -22.20 -11.04 -4.77
CA PRO A 89 -22.98 -10.90 -5.98
C PRO A 89 -23.40 -9.42 -6.15
N PRO A 90 -23.56 -8.95 -7.39
CA PRO A 90 -24.03 -7.61 -7.66
C PRO A 90 -25.40 -7.43 -6.98
N THR A 91 -25.44 -6.62 -5.93
CA THR A 91 -26.68 -6.32 -5.23
C THR A 91 -27.13 -4.96 -5.71
N ASP A 92 -28.24 -4.93 -6.45
CA ASP A 92 -28.88 -3.69 -6.88
C ASP A 92 -29.53 -3.04 -5.65
N LEU A 93 -28.79 -2.17 -4.98
CA LEU A 93 -29.29 -1.33 -3.89
C LEU A 93 -30.01 -0.10 -4.48
N GLY A 94 -31.19 -0.29 -5.04
CA GLY A 94 -32.05 0.80 -5.52
C GLY A 94 -31.54 1.47 -6.83
N PRO A 95 -31.79 2.77 -7.03
CA PRO A 95 -31.57 3.44 -8.31
C PRO A 95 -30.09 3.64 -8.72
N LEU A 96 -29.15 3.23 -7.86
CA LEU A 96 -27.72 3.30 -8.15
C LEU A 96 -27.14 1.88 -8.17
N PRO A 97 -26.65 1.38 -9.30
CA PRO A 97 -25.97 0.09 -9.39
C PRO A 97 -24.59 0.18 -8.74
N ILE A 98 -24.53 0.03 -7.43
CA ILE A 98 -23.26 -0.01 -6.69
C ILE A 98 -22.88 -1.47 -6.55
N SER A 99 -21.77 -1.88 -7.15
CA SER A 99 -21.19 -3.20 -6.93
C SER A 99 -20.91 -3.41 -5.45
N GLY A 100 -21.37 -4.52 -4.86
CA GLY A 100 -21.16 -4.86 -3.44
C GLY A 100 -19.68 -4.78 -3.02
N ASN A 101 -18.76 -5.12 -3.92
CA ASN A 101 -17.32 -5.01 -3.70
C ASN A 101 -16.84 -3.57 -3.45
N ARG A 102 -17.44 -2.57 -4.11
CA ARG A 102 -17.10 -1.15 -3.89
C ARG A 102 -17.57 -0.66 -2.51
N PHE A 103 -18.74 -1.12 -2.09
CA PHE A 103 -19.28 -0.76 -0.77
C PHE A 103 -18.41 -1.36 0.34
N MET A 104 -17.99 -2.62 0.18
CA MET A 104 -17.06 -3.27 1.12
C MET A 104 -15.68 -2.60 1.15
N ALA A 105 -15.15 -2.17 0.01
CA ALA A 105 -13.91 -1.42 -0.05
C ALA A 105 -14.01 -0.08 0.70
N LEU A 106 -15.16 0.60 0.63
CA LEU A 106 -15.40 1.85 1.36
C LEU A 106 -15.42 1.62 2.88
N ILE A 107 -16.14 0.61 3.34
CA ILE A 107 -16.19 0.25 4.78
C ILE A 107 -14.79 -0.15 5.27
N GLY A 108 -14.09 -1.01 4.51
CA GLY A 108 -12.73 -1.45 4.85
C GLY A 108 -11.75 -0.29 4.95
N THR A 109 -11.83 0.67 4.01
CA THR A 109 -10.99 1.88 4.04
C THR A 109 -11.31 2.74 5.27
N ALA A 110 -12.59 2.96 5.58
CA ALA A 110 -13.00 3.73 6.75
C ALA A 110 -12.50 3.08 8.06
N LEU A 111 -12.56 1.75 8.14
CA LEU A 111 -12.07 0.99 9.28
C LEU A 111 -10.55 1.11 9.44
N ILE A 112 -9.79 0.94 8.35
CA ILE A 112 -8.31 1.08 8.37
C ILE A 112 -7.91 2.50 8.78
N LEU A 113 -8.56 3.54 8.26
CA LEU A 113 -8.32 4.93 8.63
C LEU A 113 -8.66 5.18 10.11
N GLY A 114 -9.75 4.60 10.60
CA GLY A 114 -10.14 4.69 12.01
C GLY A 114 -9.11 4.05 12.95
N ILE A 115 -8.61 2.85 12.59
CA ILE A 115 -7.54 2.16 13.33
C ILE A 115 -6.26 2.99 13.31
N LEU A 116 -5.87 3.51 12.14
CA LEU A 116 -4.69 4.35 12.00
C LEU A 116 -4.78 5.61 12.88
N TYR A 117 -5.91 6.29 12.85
CA TYR A 117 -6.16 7.45 13.68
C TYR A 117 -6.04 7.12 15.17
N TYR A 118 -6.64 6.01 15.60
CA TYR A 118 -6.56 5.54 16.98
C TYR A 118 -5.12 5.23 17.38
N VAL A 119 -4.37 4.49 16.54
CA VAL A 119 -2.96 4.14 16.78
C VAL A 119 -2.12 5.41 16.87
N MET A 120 -2.27 6.36 15.96
CA MET A 120 -1.49 7.59 15.94
C MET A 120 -1.75 8.47 17.16
N LYS A 121 -3.00 8.59 17.63
CA LYS A 121 -3.34 9.46 18.77
C LYS A 121 -3.23 8.80 20.15
N LYS A 122 -3.51 7.50 20.24
CA LYS A 122 -3.63 6.80 21.54
C LYS A 122 -2.40 6.01 21.92
N THR A 123 -1.60 5.53 20.96
CA THR A 123 -0.43 4.70 21.29
C THR A 123 0.83 5.55 21.49
N TRP A 124 1.76 5.05 22.29
CA TRP A 124 3.04 5.72 22.52
C TRP A 124 3.85 5.92 21.22
N PRO A 125 4.05 4.88 20.36
CA PRO A 125 4.79 5.07 19.11
C PRO A 125 4.11 6.06 18.16
N GLY A 126 2.77 6.08 18.10
CA GLY A 126 2.04 7.04 17.27
C GLY A 126 2.28 8.49 17.70
N ARG A 127 2.24 8.75 19.01
CA ARG A 127 2.55 10.08 19.54
C ARG A 127 4.00 10.49 19.34
N ALA A 128 4.93 9.52 19.46
CA ALA A 128 6.34 9.76 19.17
C ALA A 128 6.57 10.11 17.69
N LEU A 129 5.87 9.45 16.77
CA LEU A 129 5.89 9.77 15.33
C LEU A 129 5.35 11.18 15.05
N LEU A 130 4.25 11.56 15.68
CA LEU A 130 3.71 12.92 15.56
C LEU A 130 4.67 13.96 16.14
N GLY A 131 5.30 13.69 17.26
CA GLY A 131 6.32 14.57 17.84
C GLY A 131 7.55 14.71 16.94
N MET A 132 8.00 13.60 16.32
CA MET A 132 9.12 13.59 15.39
C MET A 132 8.85 14.43 14.14
N SER A 133 7.62 14.44 13.63
CA SER A 133 7.23 15.27 12.48
C SER A 133 7.24 16.76 12.78
N GLN A 134 7.08 17.15 14.06
CA GLN A 134 7.12 18.55 14.49
C GLN A 134 8.54 19.01 14.83
N ASN A 135 9.29 18.20 15.60
CA ASN A 135 10.66 18.53 16.00
C ASN A 135 11.50 17.27 16.18
N ARG A 136 12.25 16.92 15.14
CA ARG A 136 13.12 15.75 15.10
C ARG A 136 14.26 15.85 16.15
N ILE A 137 14.83 17.03 16.31
CA ILE A 137 15.94 17.27 17.27
C ILE A 137 15.42 17.16 18.70
N GLY A 138 14.25 17.71 19.00
CA GLY A 138 13.63 17.63 20.33
C GLY A 138 13.34 16.19 20.76
N ILE A 139 12.94 15.34 19.83
CA ILE A 139 12.71 13.91 20.11
C ILE A 139 14.05 13.17 20.37
N GLN A 140 15.12 13.52 19.66
CA GLN A 140 16.45 12.94 19.89
C GLN A 140 16.99 13.33 21.27
N THR A 141 16.84 14.61 21.66
CA THR A 141 17.29 15.08 22.99
C THR A 141 16.48 14.47 24.14
N ALA A 142 15.24 14.07 23.89
CA ALA A 142 14.42 13.30 24.82
C ALA A 142 14.82 11.82 24.93
N GLY A 143 15.91 11.39 24.26
CA GLY A 143 16.45 10.03 24.33
C GLY A 143 15.67 9.00 23.51
N ILE A 144 14.77 9.42 22.66
CA ILE A 144 13.99 8.51 21.80
C ILE A 144 14.78 8.19 20.54
N ASN A 145 14.87 6.90 20.22
CA ASN A 145 15.59 6.42 19.05
C ASN A 145 14.83 6.73 17.75
N VAL A 146 15.18 7.85 17.10
CA VAL A 146 14.57 8.32 15.86
C VAL A 146 14.69 7.30 14.74
N ARG A 147 15.78 6.54 14.69
CA ARG A 147 15.99 5.50 13.69
C ARG A 147 14.86 4.45 13.71
N ARG A 148 14.51 3.96 14.90
CA ARG A 148 13.41 2.98 15.05
C ARG A 148 12.06 3.58 14.68
N LEU A 149 11.86 4.87 14.96
CA LEU A 149 10.65 5.57 14.55
C LEU A 149 10.55 5.72 13.03
N ASP A 150 11.65 6.05 12.35
CA ASP A 150 11.71 6.09 10.88
C ASP A 150 11.40 4.71 10.26
N GLU A 151 11.99 3.64 10.81
CA GLU A 151 11.74 2.26 10.37
C GLU A 151 10.25 1.89 10.48
N VAL A 152 9.62 2.21 11.61
CA VAL A 152 8.21 1.93 11.86
C VAL A 152 7.30 2.81 10.99
N ALA A 153 7.62 4.11 10.86
CA ALA A 153 6.84 5.04 10.03
C ALA A 153 6.79 4.59 8.56
N PHE A 154 7.95 4.23 8.02
CA PHE A 154 8.06 3.74 6.65
C PHE A 154 7.30 2.42 6.47
N GLY A 155 7.48 1.47 7.40
CA GLY A 155 6.78 0.19 7.39
C GLY A 155 5.25 0.38 7.42
N ILE A 156 4.72 1.26 8.28
CA ILE A 156 3.29 1.58 8.35
C ILE A 156 2.82 2.17 7.01
N GLY A 157 3.55 3.12 6.43
CA GLY A 157 3.18 3.75 5.16
C GLY A 157 3.07 2.74 4.01
N VAL A 158 4.08 1.88 3.85
CA VAL A 158 4.11 0.87 2.79
C VAL A 158 3.08 -0.24 3.07
N GLY A 159 2.92 -0.64 4.33
CA GLY A 159 1.89 -1.60 4.75
C GLY A 159 0.47 -1.12 4.46
N LEU A 160 0.17 0.15 4.74
CA LEU A 160 -1.13 0.76 4.43
C LEU A 160 -1.38 0.82 2.92
N ALA A 161 -0.36 1.11 2.12
CA ALA A 161 -0.47 1.06 0.66
C ALA A 161 -0.80 -0.35 0.16
N ALA A 162 -0.20 -1.38 0.76
CA ALA A 162 -0.51 -2.77 0.45
C ALA A 162 -1.93 -3.17 0.86
N ALA A 163 -2.39 -2.73 2.04
CA ALA A 163 -3.76 -2.97 2.50
C ALA A 163 -4.80 -2.28 1.61
N ALA A 164 -4.52 -1.06 1.16
CA ALA A 164 -5.39 -0.34 0.23
C ALA A 164 -5.49 -1.07 -1.12
N GLU A 165 -4.39 -1.58 -1.65
CA GLU A 165 -4.39 -2.35 -2.89
C GLU A 165 -5.12 -3.70 -2.72
N ALA A 166 -4.93 -4.37 -1.59
CA ALA A 166 -5.65 -5.61 -1.26
C ALA A 166 -7.17 -5.41 -1.19
N LEU A 167 -7.63 -4.27 -0.65
CA LEU A 167 -9.05 -3.89 -0.65
C LEU A 167 -9.60 -3.58 -2.04
N LEU A 168 -8.76 -3.01 -2.92
CA LEU A 168 -9.16 -2.63 -4.27
C LEU A 168 -9.02 -3.77 -5.27
N ALA A 169 -8.33 -4.85 -4.93
CA ALA A 169 -8.10 -6.01 -5.79
C ALA A 169 -9.38 -6.62 -6.41
N PRO A 170 -10.52 -6.76 -5.69
CA PRO A 170 -11.78 -7.26 -6.29
C PRO A 170 -12.50 -6.22 -7.14
N VAL A 171 -12.12 -4.93 -7.04
CA VAL A 171 -12.75 -3.83 -7.81
C VAL A 171 -12.01 -3.55 -9.11
N PHE A 172 -10.69 -3.75 -9.08
CA PHE A 172 -9.78 -3.52 -10.20
C PHE A 172 -8.98 -4.78 -10.50
N LEU A 173 -8.61 -4.95 -11.76
CA LEU A 173 -7.67 -6.00 -12.16
C LEU A 173 -6.30 -5.76 -11.52
N VAL A 174 -5.72 -6.82 -10.95
CA VAL A 174 -4.37 -6.78 -10.38
C VAL A 174 -3.35 -7.00 -11.49
N TRP A 175 -2.51 -6.03 -11.75
CA TRP A 175 -1.43 -6.09 -12.73
C TRP A 175 -0.21 -5.30 -12.24
N ALA A 176 0.93 -5.47 -12.90
CA ALA A 176 2.20 -4.88 -12.46
C ALA A 176 2.22 -3.33 -12.43
N GLU A 177 1.23 -2.66 -13.01
CA GLU A 177 1.09 -1.19 -13.01
C GLU A 177 -0.16 -0.70 -12.26
N SER A 178 -0.85 -1.56 -11.51
CA SER A 178 -2.08 -1.20 -10.79
C SER A 178 -1.92 0.00 -9.84
N GLY A 179 -0.72 0.23 -9.32
CA GLY A 179 -0.40 1.39 -8.48
C GLY A 179 -0.40 2.73 -9.21
N SER A 180 -0.27 2.76 -10.55
CA SER A 180 -0.26 3.99 -11.36
C SER A 180 -1.62 4.34 -11.97
N VAL A 181 -2.57 3.41 -11.98
CA VAL A 181 -3.88 3.53 -12.64
C VAL A 181 -4.78 4.64 -12.07
N PRO A 182 -4.80 4.93 -10.75
CA PRO A 182 -5.66 6.00 -10.23
C PRO A 182 -5.37 7.37 -10.82
N THR A 183 -4.12 7.61 -11.25
CA THR A 183 -3.69 8.90 -11.78
C THR A 183 -3.98 9.08 -13.27
N MET A 184 -4.19 8.00 -14.04
CA MET A 184 -4.34 8.06 -15.49
C MET A 184 -5.77 7.97 -16.01
N LYS A 185 -6.76 7.56 -15.19
CA LYS A 185 -8.13 7.34 -15.65
C LYS A 185 -8.94 8.62 -15.91
N GLY A 186 -8.33 9.80 -15.76
CA GLY A 186 -8.93 11.09 -16.08
C GLY A 186 -8.88 11.47 -17.57
N ARG A 187 -8.20 10.74 -18.46
CA ARG A 187 -7.86 11.27 -19.79
C ARG A 187 -8.19 10.41 -21.01
N SER A 188 -8.93 9.33 -20.93
CA SER A 188 -9.31 8.63 -22.18
C SER A 188 -10.78 8.29 -22.26
N LYS A 189 -11.61 9.32 -22.40
CA LYS A 189 -12.85 9.22 -23.19
C LYS A 189 -12.60 9.78 -24.57
N THR A 190 -11.64 9.28 -25.32
CA THR A 190 -11.65 9.42 -26.77
C THR A 190 -12.49 8.28 -27.32
N LYS A 191 -13.72 8.62 -27.68
CA LYS A 191 -14.58 7.84 -28.56
C LYS A 191 -13.81 7.59 -29.86
N TRP A 192 -13.42 6.34 -30.09
CA TRP A 192 -13.16 5.86 -31.44
C TRP A 192 -14.54 5.53 -32.03
N THR A 193 -15.22 6.53 -32.58
CA THR A 193 -16.27 6.28 -33.53
C THR A 193 -15.57 5.95 -34.84
N CYS A 194 -15.48 4.67 -35.18
CA CYS A 194 -15.30 4.27 -36.56
C CYS A 194 -16.64 4.51 -37.26
N GLU A 195 -16.77 5.60 -37.98
CA GLU A 195 -17.72 5.72 -39.10
C GLU A 195 -16.99 5.20 -40.32
N ALA A 196 -17.52 4.13 -40.88
CA ALA A 196 -17.34 3.72 -42.27
C ALA A 196 -18.69 3.85 -42.98
#